data_4b7a2c4f4b1769a7125981f319295c75
#
_entry.id   4b7a2c4f4b1769a7125981f319295c75
#
_cell.length_a   1.000
_cell.length_b   1.000
_cell.length_c   1.000
_cell.angle_alpha   90.00
_cell.angle_beta   90.00
_cell.angle_gamma   90.00
#
_symmetry.space_group_name_H-M   'P 1'
#
loop_
_entity.id
_entity.type
_entity.pdbx_description
1 polymer ?
#
loop_
_entity_poly.entity_id
_entity_poly.type
_entity_poly.pdbx_seq_one_letter_code
_entity_poly.pdbx_strand_id
1 'polypeptide(L)'
;MCQLTGDSKYIDVLERSLYNGALDGLSLSGDHFFYDNVLASNGQHQRREWFGTACCPANIARLVTSVGNYIYGKSDDGIWVNLFVGSNTNLKVNNTDVAVRMETNYPWDGNVKLNIDPAKKSKFKLFIRVPGWFGDQTVPGNLYRFIGRNDGMALTFKLNGKPVTYTWENGYAVIENDWKKADVIEFGFVMEPKKIEAASDIKYDASRIAIQRGPLVYCVEGADNKEGVWNLVLSPNTKFSTTDYKVLNESVIALQAELPAAFPNEDGTAIKIGKRKVTAIPYYCWANRGANAMQIWLPTKIKEVKINYASKYEDGGNY
;
A
#
# COMPACT_ATOMS: atom_id res chain seq x y z
N MET A 1 17.10 3.80 11.76
CA MET A 1 16.76 5.23 12.03
C MET A 1 15.61 5.34 13.02
N CYS A 2 14.46 4.64 12.85
CA CYS A 2 13.35 4.73 13.82
C CYS A 2 13.82 4.45 15.27
N GLN A 3 14.58 3.39 15.49
CA GLN A 3 15.14 3.04 16.81
C GLN A 3 16.06 4.11 17.42
N LEU A 4 16.67 4.96 16.59
CA LEU A 4 17.56 6.04 17.03
C LEU A 4 16.83 7.35 17.34
N THR A 5 15.72 7.58 16.66
CA THR A 5 15.01 8.88 16.70
C THR A 5 13.62 8.82 17.33
N GLY A 6 13.04 7.61 17.41
CA GLY A 6 11.65 7.43 17.81
C GLY A 6 10.63 7.96 16.79
N ASP A 7 11.03 8.36 15.58
CA ASP A 7 10.15 9.03 14.61
C ASP A 7 9.51 8.01 13.66
N SER A 8 8.18 7.99 13.60
CA SER A 8 7.37 7.07 12.81
C SER A 8 7.56 7.20 11.30
N LYS A 9 8.06 8.35 10.81
CA LYS A 9 8.26 8.57 9.37
C LYS A 9 9.15 7.51 8.71
N TYR A 10 10.09 6.92 9.45
CA TYR A 10 10.93 5.84 8.95
C TYR A 10 10.16 4.53 8.79
N ILE A 11 9.15 4.32 9.63
CA ILE A 11 8.25 3.16 9.50
C ILE A 11 7.25 3.38 8.37
N ASP A 12 6.82 4.63 8.11
CA ASP A 12 5.97 4.94 6.95
C ASP A 12 6.68 4.59 5.63
N VAL A 13 7.98 4.91 5.50
CA VAL A 13 8.80 4.51 4.35
C VAL A 13 8.93 2.99 4.28
N LEU A 14 9.19 2.33 5.42
CA LEU A 14 9.32 0.87 5.50
C LEU A 14 8.02 0.19 5.06
N GLU A 15 6.88 0.60 5.60
CA GLU A 15 5.57 0.05 5.26
C GLU A 15 5.25 0.21 3.77
N ARG A 16 5.46 1.42 3.23
CA ARG A 16 5.24 1.69 1.81
C ARG A 16 6.14 0.84 0.92
N SER A 17 7.42 0.72 1.28
CA SER A 17 8.37 -0.11 0.54
C SER A 17 8.00 -1.59 0.62
N LEU A 18 7.59 -2.07 1.80
CA LEU A 18 7.20 -3.47 2.01
C LEU A 18 5.99 -3.84 1.17
N TYR A 19 4.87 -3.10 1.32
CA TYR A 19 3.60 -3.44 0.68
C TYR A 19 3.56 -3.19 -0.83
N ASN A 20 4.50 -2.43 -1.37
CA ASN A 20 4.52 -2.11 -2.80
C ASN A 20 5.80 -2.65 -3.46
N GLY A 21 6.94 -1.98 -3.28
CA GLY A 21 8.16 -2.34 -3.98
C GLY A 21 8.73 -3.70 -3.62
N ALA A 22 8.67 -4.10 -2.33
CA ALA A 22 9.21 -5.39 -1.91
C ALA A 22 8.29 -6.55 -2.30
N LEU A 23 6.98 -6.47 -2.03
CA LEU A 23 6.04 -7.52 -2.40
C LEU A 23 5.89 -7.67 -3.91
N ASP A 24 6.06 -6.59 -4.69
CA ASP A 24 6.09 -6.69 -6.15
C ASP A 24 7.25 -7.58 -6.65
N GLY A 25 8.34 -7.66 -5.91
CA GLY A 25 9.48 -8.53 -6.25
C GLY A 25 9.17 -10.02 -6.22
N LEU A 26 8.04 -10.46 -5.65
CA LEU A 26 7.66 -11.86 -5.48
C LEU A 26 6.29 -12.13 -6.10
N SER A 27 6.15 -13.23 -6.86
CA SER A 27 4.85 -13.68 -7.35
C SER A 27 3.92 -14.10 -6.22
N LEU A 28 2.60 -14.07 -6.47
CA LEU A 28 1.61 -14.60 -5.54
C LEU A 28 1.75 -16.10 -5.29
N SER A 29 2.34 -16.84 -6.24
CA SER A 29 2.68 -18.25 -6.09
C SER A 29 3.96 -18.49 -5.28
N GLY A 30 4.78 -17.44 -5.06
CA GLY A 30 6.00 -17.51 -4.27
C GLY A 30 7.22 -18.08 -5.00
N ASP A 31 7.13 -18.41 -6.29
CA ASP A 31 8.14 -19.13 -7.07
C ASP A 31 8.70 -18.36 -8.28
N HIS A 32 8.19 -17.16 -8.55
CA HIS A 32 8.65 -16.28 -9.61
C HIS A 32 8.94 -14.88 -9.06
N PHE A 33 9.86 -14.17 -9.70
CA PHE A 33 10.39 -12.91 -9.19
C PHE A 33 10.39 -11.83 -10.27
N PHE A 34 10.28 -10.56 -9.85
CA PHE A 34 10.70 -9.41 -10.61
C PHE A 34 12.07 -8.93 -10.15
N TYR A 35 12.86 -8.45 -11.10
CA TYR A 35 14.08 -7.71 -10.83
C TYR A 35 13.81 -6.21 -10.72
N ASP A 36 12.96 -5.71 -11.59
CA ASP A 36 12.59 -4.31 -11.72
C ASP A 36 11.23 -4.02 -11.07
N ASN A 37 11.10 -2.85 -10.44
CA ASN A 37 9.83 -2.32 -9.95
C ASN A 37 9.31 -1.27 -10.95
N VAL A 38 8.85 -1.71 -12.11
CA VAL A 38 8.37 -0.81 -13.16
C VAL A 38 7.01 -0.23 -12.80
N LEU A 39 6.83 1.07 -13.03
CA LEU A 39 5.57 1.77 -12.77
C LEU A 39 4.65 1.83 -14.01
N ALA A 40 5.15 1.30 -15.14
CA ALA A 40 4.44 1.21 -16.40
C ALA A 40 5.04 0.09 -17.27
N SER A 41 4.18 -0.65 -17.99
CA SER A 41 4.59 -1.74 -18.88
C SER A 41 3.68 -1.80 -20.10
N ASN A 42 4.25 -2.03 -21.27
CA ASN A 42 3.49 -2.34 -22.49
C ASN A 42 3.21 -3.84 -22.67
N GLY A 43 3.57 -4.66 -21.68
CA GLY A 43 3.43 -6.13 -21.73
C GLY A 43 4.75 -6.87 -21.91
N GLN A 44 5.89 -6.16 -21.95
CA GLN A 44 7.21 -6.78 -22.10
C GLN A 44 7.80 -7.34 -20.80
N HIS A 45 7.26 -6.95 -19.63
CA HIS A 45 7.77 -7.38 -18.35
C HIS A 45 7.05 -8.65 -17.88
N GLN A 46 7.83 -9.65 -17.50
CA GLN A 46 7.36 -10.93 -17.00
C GLN A 46 8.13 -11.33 -15.77
N ARG A 47 7.44 -11.96 -14.82
CA ARG A 47 8.09 -12.62 -13.68
C ARG A 47 8.86 -13.84 -14.15
N ARG A 48 10.01 -14.10 -13.55
CA ARG A 48 10.89 -15.24 -13.91
C ARG A 48 11.13 -16.11 -12.68
N GLU A 49 11.31 -17.42 -12.91
CA GLU A 49 11.64 -18.37 -11.86
C GLU A 49 12.96 -17.99 -11.16
N TRP A 50 13.94 -17.51 -11.94
CA TRP A 50 15.23 -17.09 -11.40
C TRP A 50 15.98 -16.16 -12.35
N PHE A 51 17.09 -15.59 -11.85
CA PHE A 51 17.97 -14.69 -12.59
C PHE A 51 19.42 -15.16 -12.48
N GLY A 52 20.23 -14.98 -13.53
CA GLY A 52 21.66 -15.29 -13.52
C GLY A 52 22.43 -14.55 -12.43
N THR A 53 22.02 -13.30 -12.13
CA THR A 53 22.52 -12.51 -10.99
C THR A 53 21.39 -12.39 -9.97
N ALA A 54 21.36 -13.25 -8.98
CA ALA A 54 20.23 -13.45 -8.08
C ALA A 54 20.25 -12.58 -6.81
N CYS A 55 20.76 -11.35 -6.85
CA CYS A 55 20.79 -10.47 -5.67
C CYS A 55 19.38 -10.10 -5.18
N CYS A 56 18.45 -9.76 -6.07
CA CYS A 56 17.11 -9.30 -5.71
C CYS A 56 16.23 -10.43 -5.17
N PRO A 57 16.10 -11.62 -5.81
CA PRO A 57 15.35 -12.73 -5.25
C PRO A 57 15.87 -13.19 -3.89
N ALA A 58 17.18 -13.29 -3.69
CA ALA A 58 17.77 -13.67 -2.41
C ALA A 58 17.49 -12.62 -1.31
N ASN A 59 17.48 -11.34 -1.65
CA ASN A 59 17.20 -10.28 -0.69
C ASN A 59 15.70 -10.20 -0.34
N ILE A 60 14.78 -10.41 -1.29
CA ILE A 60 13.35 -10.44 -0.97
C ILE A 60 13.03 -11.64 -0.07
N ALA A 61 13.59 -12.82 -0.32
CA ALA A 61 13.42 -13.97 0.54
C ALA A 61 13.89 -13.69 1.97
N ARG A 62 15.05 -13.02 2.13
CA ARG A 62 15.56 -12.60 3.44
C ARG A 62 14.64 -11.58 4.11
N LEU A 63 14.14 -10.59 3.37
CA LEU A 63 13.24 -9.56 3.91
C LEU A 63 11.94 -10.20 4.41
N VAL A 64 11.28 -11.03 3.60
CA VAL A 64 10.01 -11.65 3.96
C VAL A 64 10.13 -12.49 5.24
N THR A 65 11.19 -13.28 5.38
CA THR A 65 11.43 -14.09 6.59
C THR A 65 11.77 -13.26 7.83
N SER A 66 12.20 -12.00 7.66
CA SER A 66 12.58 -11.10 8.75
C SER A 66 11.51 -10.04 9.09
N VAL A 67 10.37 -10.01 8.41
CA VAL A 67 9.32 -8.99 8.62
C VAL A 67 8.86 -8.93 10.07
N GLY A 68 8.82 -10.06 10.78
CA GLY A 68 8.48 -10.12 12.20
C GLY A 68 9.31 -9.18 13.09
N ASN A 69 10.56 -8.91 12.71
CA ASN A 69 11.47 -8.03 13.46
C ASN A 69 11.10 -6.54 13.37
N TYR A 70 10.20 -6.17 12.46
CA TYR A 70 9.78 -4.79 12.23
C TYR A 70 8.38 -4.48 12.80
N ILE A 71 7.64 -5.49 13.27
CA ILE A 71 6.26 -5.33 13.77
C ILE A 71 6.29 -4.56 15.09
N TYR A 72 7.17 -4.94 16.00
CA TYR A 72 7.27 -4.33 17.31
C TYR A 72 8.67 -3.78 17.58
N GLY A 73 8.72 -2.73 18.38
CA GLY A 73 9.89 -2.24 19.07
C GLY A 73 9.66 -2.27 20.57
N LYS A 74 10.73 -2.12 21.35
CA LYS A 74 10.66 -1.97 22.79
C LYS A 74 11.65 -0.94 23.29
N SER A 75 11.29 -0.24 24.35
CA SER A 75 12.15 0.55 25.20
C SER A 75 12.05 0.04 26.64
N ASP A 76 12.77 0.64 27.55
CA ASP A 76 12.72 0.25 28.97
C ASP A 76 11.32 0.50 29.55
N ASP A 77 10.61 1.51 29.08
CA ASP A 77 9.32 2.00 29.58
C ASP A 77 8.14 1.75 28.63
N GLY A 78 8.33 1.07 27.49
CA GLY A 78 7.23 0.93 26.54
C GLY A 78 7.39 -0.10 25.43
N ILE A 79 6.26 -0.35 24.77
CA ILE A 79 6.12 -1.20 23.59
C ILE A 79 5.71 -0.32 22.39
N TRP A 80 6.43 -0.48 21.30
CA TRP A 80 6.20 0.23 20.04
C TRP A 80 5.52 -0.70 19.03
N VAL A 81 4.35 -0.33 18.53
CA VAL A 81 3.62 -1.05 17.48
C VAL A 81 3.85 -0.31 16.17
N ASN A 82 4.69 -0.88 15.32
CA ASN A 82 5.18 -0.24 14.10
C ASN A 82 4.40 -0.68 12.85
N LEU A 83 4.22 -1.99 12.66
CA LEU A 83 3.47 -2.55 11.54
C LEU A 83 2.25 -3.30 12.04
N PHE A 84 1.17 -3.25 11.26
CA PHE A 84 -0.08 -3.92 11.60
C PHE A 84 -0.17 -5.24 10.83
N VAL A 85 0.39 -6.28 11.46
CA VAL A 85 0.42 -7.66 10.93
C VAL A 85 -0.04 -8.60 12.04
N GLY A 86 -1.00 -9.47 11.74
CA GLY A 86 -1.48 -10.48 12.70
C GLY A 86 -0.30 -11.28 13.28
N SER A 87 -0.12 -11.25 14.60
CA SER A 87 1.11 -11.74 15.22
C SER A 87 0.95 -12.03 16.71
N ASN A 88 1.86 -12.86 17.24
CA ASN A 88 2.04 -13.08 18.67
C ASN A 88 3.51 -12.87 19.02
N THR A 89 3.79 -12.20 20.14
CA THR A 89 5.15 -11.99 20.64
C THR A 89 5.17 -11.90 22.16
N ASN A 90 6.35 -12.12 22.74
CA ASN A 90 6.62 -11.85 24.15
C ASN A 90 7.73 -10.80 24.25
N LEU A 91 7.45 -9.72 24.94
CA LEU A 91 8.37 -8.60 25.13
C LEU A 91 8.61 -8.38 26.62
N LYS A 92 9.81 -7.93 26.97
CA LYS A 92 10.14 -7.57 28.35
C LYS A 92 10.17 -6.07 28.51
N VAL A 93 9.30 -5.53 29.35
CA VAL A 93 9.17 -4.10 29.67
C VAL A 93 9.12 -3.93 31.18
N ASN A 94 9.88 -2.98 31.75
CA ASN A 94 9.96 -2.76 33.21
C ASN A 94 10.16 -4.08 34.01
N ASN A 95 11.06 -4.95 33.54
CA ASN A 95 11.32 -6.26 34.12
C ASN A 95 10.08 -7.19 34.21
N THR A 96 9.04 -6.92 33.42
CA THR A 96 7.83 -7.74 33.34
C THR A 96 7.71 -8.33 31.93
N ASP A 97 7.48 -9.61 31.82
CA ASP A 97 7.19 -10.26 30.56
C ASP A 97 5.74 -9.93 30.15
N VAL A 98 5.58 -9.48 28.92
CA VAL A 98 4.31 -9.04 28.35
C VAL A 98 4.06 -9.83 27.07
N ALA A 99 3.05 -10.67 27.05
CA ALA A 99 2.58 -11.28 25.83
C ALA A 99 1.70 -10.28 25.08
N VAL A 100 1.97 -10.09 23.79
CA VAL A 100 1.20 -9.21 22.90
C VAL A 100 0.70 -10.03 21.74
N ARG A 101 -0.62 -9.99 21.51
CA ARG A 101 -1.26 -10.59 20.34
C ARG A 101 -1.98 -9.53 19.53
N MET A 102 -1.65 -9.42 18.26
CA MET A 102 -2.33 -8.55 17.30
C MET A 102 -3.26 -9.36 16.41
N GLU A 103 -4.51 -8.93 16.34
CA GLU A 103 -5.54 -9.44 15.44
C GLU A 103 -5.94 -8.30 14.49
N THR A 104 -5.79 -8.52 13.20
CA THR A 104 -6.10 -7.52 12.17
C THR A 104 -6.24 -8.17 10.81
N ASN A 105 -7.02 -7.55 9.95
CA ASN A 105 -7.14 -7.89 8.54
C ASN A 105 -6.45 -6.83 7.64
N TYR A 106 -5.54 -6.06 8.23
CA TYR A 106 -4.75 -5.05 7.53
C TYR A 106 -3.86 -5.71 6.45
N PRO A 107 -3.77 -5.19 5.24
CA PRO A 107 -4.19 -3.86 4.77
C PRO A 107 -5.58 -3.82 4.10
N TRP A 108 -6.40 -4.84 4.25
CA TRP A 108 -7.72 -4.92 3.61
C TRP A 108 -8.76 -4.10 4.35
N ASP A 109 -8.72 -4.09 5.66
CA ASP A 109 -9.40 -3.10 6.50
C ASP A 109 -8.42 -2.49 7.52
N GLY A 110 -8.84 -1.40 8.16
CA GLY A 110 -7.98 -0.67 9.08
C GLY A 110 -8.12 -1.10 10.53
N ASN A 111 -8.95 -2.10 10.85
CA ASN A 111 -9.23 -2.46 12.22
C ASN A 111 -8.08 -3.27 12.83
N VAL A 112 -7.69 -2.90 14.03
CA VAL A 112 -6.62 -3.54 14.79
C VAL A 112 -7.07 -3.76 16.21
N LYS A 113 -6.83 -4.98 16.71
CA LYS A 113 -7.05 -5.37 18.09
C LYS A 113 -5.75 -5.90 18.68
N LEU A 114 -5.32 -5.30 19.78
CA LEU A 114 -4.14 -5.70 20.54
C LEU A 114 -4.55 -6.25 21.88
N ASN A 115 -4.23 -7.50 22.13
CA ASN A 115 -4.36 -8.12 23.43
C ASN A 115 -3.03 -7.96 24.18
N ILE A 116 -3.07 -7.41 25.38
CA ILE A 116 -1.91 -7.09 26.23
C ILE A 116 -1.99 -7.91 27.49
N ASP A 117 -1.08 -8.87 27.64
CA ASP A 117 -1.05 -9.82 28.75
C ASP A 117 0.27 -9.74 29.53
N PRO A 118 0.44 -8.78 30.45
CA PRO A 118 1.61 -8.76 31.31
C PRO A 118 1.53 -9.89 32.37
N ALA A 119 2.68 -10.49 32.68
CA ALA A 119 2.78 -11.54 33.71
C ALA A 119 2.35 -11.06 35.10
N LYS A 120 2.48 -9.79 35.38
CA LYS A 120 1.97 -9.08 36.57
C LYS A 120 1.53 -7.67 36.16
N LYS A 121 0.60 -7.07 36.93
CA LYS A 121 0.20 -5.66 36.67
C LYS A 121 1.44 -4.77 36.60
N SER A 122 1.57 -4.00 35.50
CA SER A 122 2.75 -3.19 35.23
C SER A 122 2.36 -1.92 34.49
N LYS A 123 2.95 -0.80 34.91
CA LYS A 123 2.76 0.48 34.26
C LYS A 123 3.79 0.65 33.15
N PHE A 124 3.33 0.87 31.93
CA PHE A 124 4.18 1.20 30.77
C PHE A 124 3.40 1.91 29.69
N LYS A 125 4.12 2.45 28.71
CA LYS A 125 3.56 3.14 27.56
C LYS A 125 3.39 2.18 26.39
N LEU A 126 2.28 2.32 25.67
CA LEU A 126 2.03 1.68 24.38
C LEU A 126 2.08 2.77 23.30
N PHE A 127 3.09 2.71 22.43
CA PHE A 127 3.27 3.60 21.31
C PHE A 127 2.66 2.94 20.07
N ILE A 128 1.55 3.46 19.57
CA ILE A 128 0.88 2.93 18.37
C ILE A 128 1.14 3.88 17.23
N ARG A 129 1.84 3.43 16.20
CA ARG A 129 2.11 4.24 15.02
C ARG A 129 0.79 4.68 14.36
N VAL A 130 0.73 5.95 13.99
CA VAL A 130 -0.35 6.45 13.14
C VAL A 130 0.24 6.68 11.75
N PRO A 131 -0.17 5.88 10.74
CA PRO A 131 0.41 5.96 9.41
C PRO A 131 0.24 7.33 8.77
N GLY A 132 1.28 7.87 8.14
CA GLY A 132 1.22 9.15 7.44
C GLY A 132 0.11 9.23 6.41
N TRP A 133 -0.19 8.13 5.71
CA TRP A 133 -1.28 8.05 4.73
C TRP A 133 -2.69 8.19 5.36
N PHE A 134 -2.86 7.87 6.64
CA PHE A 134 -4.12 8.12 7.36
C PHE A 134 -4.34 9.61 7.54
N GLY A 135 -3.28 10.37 7.83
CA GLY A 135 -3.28 11.82 7.78
C GLY A 135 -3.25 12.34 6.35
N ASP A 136 -2.45 13.36 6.10
CA ASP A 136 -2.35 14.03 4.79
C ASP A 136 -0.96 13.87 4.14
N GLN A 137 -0.19 12.87 4.57
CA GLN A 137 1.17 12.64 4.13
C GLN A 137 1.29 11.33 3.34
N THR A 138 1.58 11.43 2.04
CA THR A 138 1.80 10.26 1.17
C THR A 138 3.08 9.51 1.53
N VAL A 139 4.18 10.25 1.63
CA VAL A 139 5.52 9.83 2.06
C VAL A 139 6.16 10.99 2.81
N PRO A 140 7.18 10.75 3.65
CA PRO A 140 7.95 11.84 4.24
C PRO A 140 8.59 12.72 3.15
N GLY A 141 8.34 14.02 3.21
CA GLY A 141 8.80 14.99 2.22
C GLY A 141 7.65 15.64 1.44
N ASN A 142 8.01 16.34 0.35
CA ASN A 142 7.07 17.14 -0.44
C ASN A 142 7.02 16.73 -1.93
N LEU A 143 7.59 15.58 -2.28
CA LEU A 143 7.62 15.10 -3.69
C LEU A 143 6.25 14.63 -4.17
N TYR A 144 5.41 14.15 -3.27
CA TYR A 144 4.08 13.63 -3.57
C TYR A 144 3.08 14.13 -2.55
N ARG A 145 1.86 14.44 -3.00
CA ARG A 145 0.77 14.88 -2.12
C ARG A 145 -0.55 14.26 -2.51
N PHE A 146 -1.46 14.14 -1.56
CA PHE A 146 -2.83 13.77 -1.83
C PHE A 146 -3.58 14.91 -2.51
N ILE A 147 -4.45 14.58 -3.47
CA ILE A 147 -5.37 15.52 -4.10
C ILE A 147 -6.61 15.63 -3.22
N GLY A 148 -6.98 16.83 -2.87
CA GLY A 148 -8.10 17.13 -1.96
C GLY A 148 -7.63 17.21 -0.51
N ARG A 149 -8.47 17.78 0.31
CA ARG A 149 -8.18 17.97 1.74
C ARG A 149 -8.64 16.75 2.53
N ASN A 150 -7.81 16.28 3.41
CA ASN A 150 -8.20 15.30 4.40
C ASN A 150 -8.64 16.07 5.65
N ASP A 151 -9.96 16.16 5.88
CA ASP A 151 -10.52 16.92 7.00
C ASP A 151 -10.35 16.17 8.35
N GLY A 152 -9.13 15.69 8.62
CA GLY A 152 -8.73 15.13 9.90
C GLY A 152 -9.67 14.04 10.40
N MET A 153 -9.46 12.79 9.97
CA MET A 153 -10.22 11.68 10.52
C MET A 153 -9.87 11.51 11.99
N ALA A 154 -10.86 11.59 12.86
CA ALA A 154 -10.68 11.38 14.28
C ALA A 154 -10.25 9.93 14.54
N LEU A 155 -9.06 9.75 15.08
CA LEU A 155 -8.57 8.46 15.55
C LEU A 155 -9.09 8.24 16.98
N THR A 156 -9.74 7.11 17.20
CA THR A 156 -10.28 6.74 18.51
C THR A 156 -9.68 5.42 18.95
N PHE A 157 -9.19 5.37 20.18
CA PHE A 157 -8.73 4.15 20.84
C PHE A 157 -9.72 3.73 21.92
N LYS A 158 -9.96 2.42 22.05
CA LYS A 158 -10.76 1.84 23.12
C LYS A 158 -9.93 0.87 23.93
N LEU A 159 -9.92 1.05 25.24
CA LEU A 159 -9.38 0.08 26.19
C LEU A 159 -10.56 -0.69 26.79
N ASN A 160 -10.60 -2.01 26.57
CA ASN A 160 -11.67 -2.89 27.05
C ASN A 160 -13.07 -2.36 26.65
N GLY A 161 -13.22 -1.90 25.41
CA GLY A 161 -14.45 -1.36 24.84
C GLY A 161 -14.80 0.09 25.25
N LYS A 162 -14.04 0.72 26.14
CA LYS A 162 -14.25 2.12 26.57
C LYS A 162 -13.23 3.06 25.91
N PRO A 163 -13.64 4.26 25.49
CA PRO A 163 -12.70 5.24 24.97
C PRO A 163 -11.55 5.52 25.94
N VAL A 164 -10.32 5.61 25.43
CA VAL A 164 -9.13 5.95 26.19
C VAL A 164 -8.42 7.13 25.54
N THR A 165 -7.89 8.02 26.38
CA THR A 165 -7.10 9.17 25.93
C THR A 165 -5.68 8.76 25.57
N TYR A 166 -5.07 9.52 24.68
CA TYR A 166 -3.70 9.35 24.25
C TYR A 166 -3.01 10.70 24.05
N THR A 167 -1.70 10.68 24.04
CA THR A 167 -0.87 11.83 23.64
C THR A 167 -0.17 11.55 22.33
N TRP A 168 0.37 12.59 21.69
CA TRP A 168 1.13 12.46 20.45
C TRP A 168 2.62 12.57 20.71
N GLU A 169 3.39 11.64 20.16
CA GLU A 169 4.83 11.69 20.20
C GLU A 169 5.42 11.13 18.89
N ASN A 170 6.09 11.98 18.10
CA ASN A 170 6.83 11.60 16.88
C ASN A 170 6.03 10.69 15.91
N GLY A 171 4.73 10.96 15.72
CA GLY A 171 3.85 10.18 14.84
C GLY A 171 3.27 8.93 15.47
N TYR A 172 3.40 8.77 16.79
CA TYR A 172 2.76 7.73 17.58
C TYR A 172 1.65 8.30 18.46
N ALA A 173 0.55 7.59 18.56
CA ALA A 173 -0.41 7.75 19.64
C ALA A 173 0.12 6.96 20.85
N VAL A 174 0.29 7.64 21.97
CA VAL A 174 0.89 7.07 23.19
C VAL A 174 -0.17 6.92 24.25
N ILE A 175 -0.38 5.68 24.70
CA ILE A 175 -1.31 5.32 25.77
C ILE A 175 -0.50 4.81 26.97
N GLU A 176 -0.49 5.56 28.04
CA GLU A 176 0.12 5.13 29.30
C GLU A 176 -0.96 4.53 30.21
N ASN A 177 -0.75 3.34 30.69
CA ASN A 177 -1.72 2.66 31.55
C ASN A 177 -1.06 1.70 32.55
N ASP A 178 -1.78 1.40 33.61
CA ASP A 178 -1.51 0.28 34.51
C ASP A 178 -2.06 -1.03 33.89
N TRP A 179 -1.30 -1.60 32.98
CA TRP A 179 -1.70 -2.79 32.22
C TRP A 179 -1.85 -4.02 33.09
N LYS A 180 -2.88 -4.79 32.83
CA LYS A 180 -3.17 -6.06 33.51
C LYS A 180 -3.53 -7.12 32.49
N LYS A 181 -3.57 -8.37 32.93
CA LYS A 181 -3.92 -9.51 32.09
C LYS A 181 -5.27 -9.31 31.41
N ALA A 182 -5.33 -9.68 30.13
CA ALA A 182 -6.49 -9.58 29.25
C ALA A 182 -6.95 -8.14 28.94
N ASP A 183 -6.10 -7.13 29.10
CA ASP A 183 -6.38 -5.80 28.56
C ASP A 183 -6.36 -5.83 27.04
N VAL A 184 -7.33 -5.16 26.42
CA VAL A 184 -7.51 -5.11 24.96
C VAL A 184 -7.59 -3.66 24.51
N ILE A 185 -6.71 -3.30 23.57
CA ILE A 185 -6.79 -2.04 22.83
C ILE A 185 -7.38 -2.30 21.45
N GLU A 186 -8.39 -1.53 21.08
CA GLU A 186 -9.02 -1.55 19.75
C GLU A 186 -8.96 -0.16 19.12
N PHE A 187 -8.62 -0.11 17.86
CA PHE A 187 -8.60 1.11 17.04
C PHE A 187 -8.78 0.77 15.57
N GLY A 188 -8.95 1.80 14.72
CA GLY A 188 -9.06 1.56 13.29
C GLY A 188 -8.72 2.79 12.46
N PHE A 189 -8.21 2.55 11.27
CA PHE A 189 -7.90 3.56 10.26
C PHE A 189 -8.91 3.47 9.12
N VAL A 190 -9.62 4.55 8.83
CA VAL A 190 -10.50 4.58 7.65
C VAL A 190 -9.63 4.53 6.39
N MET A 191 -9.90 3.56 5.53
CA MET A 191 -9.13 3.29 4.31
C MET A 191 -9.94 3.63 3.06
N GLU A 192 -10.03 4.92 2.75
CA GLU A 192 -10.65 5.38 1.50
C GLU A 192 -9.62 5.48 0.37
N PRO A 193 -10.02 5.24 -0.88
CA PRO A 193 -9.16 5.49 -2.03
C PRO A 193 -8.80 6.97 -2.13
N LYS A 194 -7.51 7.27 -2.11
CA LYS A 194 -6.95 8.62 -2.26
C LYS A 194 -6.21 8.73 -3.59
N LYS A 195 -6.19 9.91 -4.14
CA LYS A 195 -5.45 10.24 -5.37
C LYS A 195 -4.19 11.01 -5.01
N ILE A 196 -3.11 10.70 -5.70
CA ILE A 196 -1.78 11.27 -5.47
C ILE A 196 -1.35 12.01 -6.74
N GLU A 197 -0.82 13.19 -6.57
CA GLU A 197 -0.07 13.92 -7.59
C GLU A 197 1.38 14.13 -7.17
N ALA A 198 2.26 14.22 -8.15
CA ALA A 198 3.66 14.52 -7.95
C ALA A 198 3.91 16.03 -7.93
N ALA A 199 4.99 16.45 -7.25
CA ALA A 199 5.48 17.82 -7.34
C ALA A 199 5.86 18.17 -8.79
N SER A 200 5.76 19.45 -9.15
CA SER A 200 6.02 19.96 -10.50
C SER A 200 7.41 19.61 -11.04
N ASP A 201 8.37 19.41 -10.16
CA ASP A 201 9.75 19.08 -10.50
C ASP A 201 9.92 17.63 -10.99
N ILE A 202 8.94 16.77 -10.69
CA ILE A 202 8.90 15.39 -11.18
C ILE A 202 8.21 15.37 -12.55
N LYS A 203 8.97 15.68 -13.61
CA LYS A 203 8.46 15.88 -14.96
C LYS A 203 7.75 14.66 -15.57
N TYR A 204 8.19 13.44 -15.22
CA TYR A 204 7.62 12.20 -15.76
C TYR A 204 6.20 11.93 -15.25
N ASP A 205 5.86 12.41 -14.06
CA ASP A 205 4.55 12.25 -13.46
C ASP A 205 3.67 13.52 -13.59
N ALA A 206 4.16 14.53 -14.28
CA ALA A 206 3.42 15.78 -14.51
C ALA A 206 2.09 15.49 -15.23
N SER A 207 1.00 16.11 -14.76
CA SER A 207 -0.37 15.88 -15.26
C SER A 207 -0.85 14.43 -15.14
N ARG A 208 -0.32 13.68 -14.19
CA ARG A 208 -0.73 12.31 -13.90
C ARG A 208 -1.18 12.15 -12.45
N ILE A 209 -1.98 11.14 -12.22
CA ILE A 209 -2.51 10.79 -10.90
C ILE A 209 -2.27 9.31 -10.65
N ALA A 210 -1.74 8.98 -9.48
CA ALA A 210 -1.71 7.64 -8.94
C ALA A 210 -2.83 7.43 -7.90
N ILE A 211 -3.15 6.17 -7.62
CA ILE A 211 -4.22 5.79 -6.68
C ILE A 211 -3.60 5.03 -5.52
N GLN A 212 -4.00 5.38 -4.31
CA GLN A 212 -3.59 4.70 -3.08
C GLN A 212 -4.81 4.42 -2.21
N ARG A 213 -4.81 3.28 -1.50
CA ARG A 213 -5.76 2.95 -0.45
C ARG A 213 -5.03 2.31 0.73
N GLY A 214 -5.08 2.93 1.89
CA GLY A 214 -4.22 2.52 3.00
C GLY A 214 -2.74 2.58 2.59
N PRO A 215 -1.94 1.56 2.89
CA PRO A 215 -0.53 1.50 2.49
C PRO A 215 -0.31 1.08 1.03
N LEU A 216 -1.36 0.59 0.35
CA LEU A 216 -1.28 -0.01 -0.98
C LEU A 216 -1.41 1.04 -2.09
N VAL A 217 -0.48 1.01 -3.04
CA VAL A 217 -0.59 1.67 -4.34
C VAL A 217 -1.34 0.75 -5.30
N TYR A 218 -2.16 1.32 -6.17
CA TYR A 218 -2.96 0.58 -7.14
C TYR A 218 -2.49 0.84 -8.56
N CYS A 219 -2.61 -0.18 -9.40
CA CYS A 219 -2.34 -0.08 -10.83
C CYS A 219 -3.54 -0.55 -11.66
N VAL A 220 -3.58 -0.11 -12.90
CA VAL A 220 -4.53 -0.61 -13.91
C VAL A 220 -3.78 -1.59 -14.79
N GLU A 221 -4.23 -2.87 -14.81
CA GLU A 221 -3.60 -3.96 -15.57
C GLU A 221 -4.50 -4.42 -16.73
N GLY A 222 -3.89 -4.79 -17.85
CA GLY A 222 -4.59 -5.25 -19.05
C GLY A 222 -5.39 -6.53 -18.85
N ALA A 223 -4.99 -7.39 -17.91
CA ALA A 223 -5.73 -8.60 -17.57
C ALA A 223 -7.17 -8.30 -17.09
N ASP A 224 -7.38 -7.17 -16.40
CA ASP A 224 -8.68 -6.72 -15.92
C ASP A 224 -9.33 -5.70 -16.85
N ASN A 225 -8.56 -5.09 -17.75
CA ASN A 225 -8.97 -3.97 -18.60
C ASN A 225 -8.60 -4.23 -20.06
N LYS A 226 -9.26 -5.22 -20.66
CA LYS A 226 -8.93 -5.75 -21.99
C LYS A 226 -9.04 -4.75 -23.15
N GLU A 227 -9.81 -3.68 -22.98
CA GLU A 227 -9.90 -2.58 -23.96
C GLU A 227 -8.68 -1.62 -23.92
N GLY A 228 -7.65 -1.98 -23.15
CA GLY A 228 -6.39 -1.26 -23.00
C GLY A 228 -6.29 -0.52 -21.67
N VAL A 229 -5.09 -0.12 -21.32
CA VAL A 229 -4.82 0.67 -20.10
C VAL A 229 -4.35 2.09 -20.44
N TRP A 230 -3.73 2.28 -21.60
CA TRP A 230 -3.08 3.52 -22.00
C TRP A 230 -4.03 4.62 -22.48
N ASN A 231 -5.25 4.25 -22.83
CA ASN A 231 -6.29 5.14 -23.36
C ASN A 231 -7.18 5.76 -22.27
N LEU A 232 -6.85 5.58 -20.99
CA LEU A 232 -7.62 6.01 -19.85
C LEU A 232 -7.22 7.40 -19.36
N VAL A 233 -8.20 8.16 -18.86
CA VAL A 233 -7.99 9.45 -18.19
C VAL A 233 -8.54 9.36 -16.77
N LEU A 234 -7.77 9.81 -15.79
CA LEU A 234 -8.18 9.87 -14.39
C LEU A 234 -8.39 11.31 -13.95
N SER A 235 -9.62 11.66 -13.66
CA SER A 235 -9.96 12.98 -13.10
C SER A 235 -9.66 13.04 -11.58
N PRO A 236 -9.22 14.20 -11.07
CA PRO A 236 -9.16 14.46 -9.63
C PRO A 236 -10.48 14.18 -8.89
N ASN A 237 -11.62 14.37 -9.56
CA ASN A 237 -12.95 14.18 -9.00
C ASN A 237 -13.51 12.76 -9.12
N THR A 238 -12.77 11.82 -9.73
CA THR A 238 -13.20 10.43 -9.86
C THR A 238 -13.41 9.80 -8.48
N LYS A 239 -14.56 9.15 -8.30
CA LYS A 239 -14.84 8.35 -7.10
C LYS A 239 -14.64 6.90 -7.41
N PHE A 240 -13.96 6.19 -6.51
CA PHE A 240 -13.76 4.75 -6.58
C PHE A 240 -14.66 4.05 -5.57
N SER A 241 -15.20 2.92 -5.95
CA SER A 241 -15.79 1.94 -5.05
C SER A 241 -14.79 0.81 -4.78
N THR A 242 -14.87 0.21 -3.61
CA THR A 242 -14.12 -0.99 -3.25
C THR A 242 -14.93 -2.23 -3.58
N THR A 243 -14.28 -3.31 -3.97
CA THR A 243 -14.90 -4.61 -4.21
C THR A 243 -13.96 -5.73 -3.84
N ASP A 244 -14.51 -6.81 -3.27
CA ASP A 244 -13.77 -8.06 -3.12
C ASP A 244 -13.43 -8.59 -4.51
N TYR A 245 -12.19 -8.96 -4.71
CA TYR A 245 -11.67 -9.37 -6.00
C TYR A 245 -10.66 -10.51 -5.83
N LYS A 246 -10.53 -11.34 -6.86
CA LYS A 246 -9.54 -12.42 -6.87
C LYS A 246 -8.50 -12.18 -7.96
N VAL A 247 -7.25 -12.19 -7.56
CA VAL A 247 -6.11 -12.28 -8.48
C VAL A 247 -5.51 -13.66 -8.28
N LEU A 248 -5.72 -14.56 -9.24
CA LEU A 248 -5.48 -16.00 -9.06
C LEU A 248 -6.28 -16.55 -7.87
N ASN A 249 -5.61 -17.10 -6.88
CA ASN A 249 -6.23 -17.65 -5.66
C ASN A 249 -6.27 -16.65 -4.50
N GLU A 250 -5.64 -15.47 -4.67
CA GLU A 250 -5.55 -14.47 -3.62
C GLU A 250 -6.75 -13.53 -3.62
N SER A 251 -7.34 -13.34 -2.44
CA SER A 251 -8.43 -12.39 -2.22
C SER A 251 -7.84 -11.02 -1.91
N VAL A 252 -8.23 -10.01 -2.68
CA VAL A 252 -7.77 -8.63 -2.56
C VAL A 252 -8.95 -7.67 -2.60
N ILE A 253 -8.76 -6.45 -2.13
CA ILE A 253 -9.72 -5.36 -2.38
C ILE A 253 -9.27 -4.63 -3.64
N ALA A 254 -10.05 -4.74 -4.71
CA ALA A 254 -9.88 -3.95 -5.93
C ALA A 254 -10.67 -2.65 -5.86
N LEU A 255 -10.28 -1.68 -6.69
CA LEU A 255 -10.96 -0.40 -6.84
C LEU A 255 -11.62 -0.33 -8.21
N GLN A 256 -12.86 0.11 -8.25
CA GLN A 256 -13.62 0.26 -9.49
C GLN A 256 -14.13 1.68 -9.67
N ALA A 257 -14.02 2.18 -10.89
CA ALA A 257 -14.59 3.47 -11.29
C ALA A 257 -14.97 3.46 -12.76
N GLU A 258 -15.85 4.37 -13.16
CA GLU A 258 -16.10 4.67 -14.55
C GLU A 258 -15.18 5.81 -14.98
N LEU A 259 -14.25 5.53 -15.90
CA LEU A 259 -13.25 6.49 -16.38
C LEU A 259 -13.51 6.89 -17.83
N PRO A 260 -13.25 8.15 -18.21
CA PRO A 260 -13.14 8.54 -19.62
C PRO A 260 -12.03 7.74 -20.31
N ALA A 261 -12.29 7.31 -21.53
CA ALA A 261 -11.35 6.58 -22.36
C ALA A 261 -11.43 7.07 -23.80
N ALA A 262 -10.27 7.08 -24.48
CA ALA A 262 -10.17 7.42 -25.88
C ALA A 262 -10.14 6.14 -26.73
N PHE A 263 -10.94 6.10 -27.77
CA PHE A 263 -11.01 4.99 -28.70
C PHE A 263 -10.85 5.50 -30.14
N PRO A 264 -10.22 4.75 -31.04
CA PRO A 264 -10.32 5.07 -32.45
C PRO A 264 -11.80 4.90 -32.87
N ASN A 265 -12.29 5.73 -33.80
CA ASN A 265 -13.54 5.49 -34.48
C ASN A 265 -13.42 4.24 -35.40
N GLU A 266 -14.51 3.81 -36.01
CA GLU A 266 -14.56 2.58 -36.81
C GLU A 266 -13.57 2.57 -37.99
N ASP A 267 -13.30 3.70 -38.59
CA ASP A 267 -12.36 3.87 -39.70
C ASP A 267 -10.94 4.26 -39.27
N GLY A 268 -10.69 4.44 -37.98
CA GLY A 268 -9.39 4.81 -37.42
C GLY A 268 -8.92 6.24 -37.71
N THR A 269 -9.78 7.08 -38.30
CA THR A 269 -9.43 8.45 -38.73
C THR A 269 -9.60 9.50 -37.62
N ALA A 270 -10.38 9.20 -36.58
CA ALA A 270 -10.68 10.12 -35.49
C ALA A 270 -10.72 9.38 -34.14
N ILE A 271 -10.67 10.17 -33.08
CA ILE A 271 -10.77 9.67 -31.70
C ILE A 271 -12.18 9.94 -31.17
N LYS A 272 -12.83 8.91 -30.71
CA LYS A 272 -14.07 8.97 -29.92
C LYS A 272 -13.75 8.91 -28.44
N ILE A 273 -14.32 9.79 -27.65
CA ILE A 273 -14.23 9.75 -26.19
C ILE A 273 -15.50 9.06 -25.68
N GLY A 274 -15.28 8.00 -24.92
CA GLY A 274 -16.30 7.25 -24.22
C GLY A 274 -16.00 7.15 -22.74
N LYS A 275 -16.81 6.37 -22.03
CA LYS A 275 -16.57 5.97 -20.64
C LYS A 275 -16.56 4.47 -20.56
N ARG A 276 -15.77 3.94 -19.64
CA ARG A 276 -15.80 2.51 -19.35
C ARG A 276 -15.51 2.23 -17.87
N LYS A 277 -16.01 1.09 -17.42
CA LYS A 277 -15.68 0.56 -16.09
C LYS A 277 -14.24 0.07 -16.10
N VAL A 278 -13.48 0.53 -15.12
CA VAL A 278 -12.07 0.18 -14.93
C VAL A 278 -11.91 -0.47 -13.56
N THR A 279 -11.11 -1.53 -13.53
CA THR A 279 -10.71 -2.19 -12.28
C THR A 279 -9.22 -1.94 -12.06
N ALA A 280 -8.88 -1.39 -10.90
CA ALA A 280 -7.51 -1.23 -10.43
C ALA A 280 -7.27 -2.24 -9.29
N ILE A 281 -6.11 -2.89 -9.32
CA ILE A 281 -5.67 -3.88 -8.34
C ILE A 281 -4.45 -3.37 -7.56
N PRO A 282 -4.15 -3.91 -6.37
CA PRO A 282 -2.89 -3.59 -5.69
C PRO A 282 -1.69 -3.84 -6.60
N TYR A 283 -0.75 -2.91 -6.61
CA TYR A 283 0.40 -2.94 -7.51
C TYR A 283 1.20 -4.24 -7.42
N TYR A 284 1.44 -4.78 -6.24
CA TYR A 284 2.19 -6.03 -6.09
C TYR A 284 1.52 -7.26 -6.72
N CYS A 285 0.23 -7.15 -7.10
CA CYS A 285 -0.53 -8.24 -7.74
C CYS A 285 -0.36 -8.30 -9.25
N TRP A 286 0.20 -7.26 -9.90
CA TRP A 286 0.28 -7.22 -11.35
C TRP A 286 1.22 -8.29 -11.92
N ALA A 287 1.06 -8.62 -13.21
CA ALA A 287 1.84 -9.63 -13.95
C ALA A 287 1.89 -11.03 -13.31
N ASN A 288 0.96 -11.35 -12.42
CA ASN A 288 0.80 -12.72 -11.93
C ASN A 288 -0.08 -13.58 -12.85
N ARG A 289 -0.72 -12.97 -13.86
CA ARG A 289 -1.57 -13.61 -14.86
C ARG A 289 -0.95 -13.56 -16.27
N GLY A 290 0.37 -13.54 -16.33
CA GLY A 290 1.17 -13.40 -17.54
C GLY A 290 1.51 -11.95 -17.88
N ALA A 291 2.23 -11.76 -18.99
CA ALA A 291 2.64 -10.45 -19.46
C ALA A 291 1.45 -9.61 -19.89
N ASN A 292 1.30 -8.43 -19.30
CA ASN A 292 0.20 -7.51 -19.55
C ASN A 292 0.68 -6.07 -19.54
N ALA A 293 -0.03 -5.21 -20.27
CA ALA A 293 0.14 -3.77 -20.12
C ALA A 293 -0.31 -3.33 -18.72
N MET A 294 0.41 -2.40 -18.12
CA MET A 294 0.10 -1.88 -16.80
C MET A 294 0.54 -0.43 -16.67
N GLN A 295 -0.19 0.37 -15.91
CA GLN A 295 0.27 1.68 -15.45
C GLN A 295 -0.25 2.01 -14.05
N ILE A 296 0.57 2.76 -13.30
CA ILE A 296 0.23 3.33 -12.00
C ILE A 296 -0.22 4.80 -12.17
N TRP A 297 0.54 5.57 -12.94
CA TRP A 297 0.31 6.98 -13.16
C TRP A 297 -0.57 7.21 -14.38
N LEU A 298 -1.86 7.49 -14.17
CA LEU A 298 -2.82 7.74 -15.23
C LEU A 298 -2.83 9.23 -15.60
N PRO A 299 -2.88 9.57 -16.90
CA PRO A 299 -2.96 10.96 -17.35
C PRO A 299 -4.28 11.61 -16.92
N THR A 300 -4.23 12.93 -16.69
CA THR A 300 -5.43 13.73 -16.35
C THR A 300 -6.09 14.36 -17.57
N LYS A 301 -5.44 14.31 -18.74
CA LYS A 301 -5.89 14.94 -19.97
C LYS A 301 -5.89 13.97 -21.13
N ILE A 302 -6.92 14.05 -21.97
CA ILE A 302 -7.10 13.15 -23.11
C ILE A 302 -5.94 13.22 -24.12
N LYS A 303 -5.31 14.38 -24.27
CA LYS A 303 -4.16 14.58 -25.19
C LYS A 303 -2.89 13.82 -24.78
N GLU A 304 -2.86 13.29 -23.54
CA GLU A 304 -1.71 12.59 -22.98
C GLU A 304 -1.90 11.06 -23.01
N VAL A 305 -3.05 10.58 -23.46
CA VAL A 305 -3.31 9.14 -23.58
C VAL A 305 -2.61 8.58 -24.82
N LYS A 306 -2.26 7.30 -24.73
CA LYS A 306 -1.75 6.55 -25.89
C LYS A 306 -2.88 5.65 -26.39
N ILE A 307 -3.23 5.80 -27.66
CA ILE A 307 -4.20 4.96 -28.32
C ILE A 307 -3.39 3.92 -29.10
N ASN A 308 -3.54 2.64 -28.71
CA ASN A 308 -3.04 1.57 -29.52
C ASN A 308 -3.95 1.49 -30.78
N TYR A 309 -3.50 2.10 -31.84
CA TYR A 309 -3.91 1.60 -33.15
C TYR A 309 -3.43 0.16 -33.19
N ALA A 310 -4.27 -0.79 -33.63
CA ALA A 310 -3.88 -2.18 -33.82
C ALA A 310 -2.72 -2.24 -34.85
N SER A 311 -1.55 -1.84 -34.43
CA SER A 311 -0.31 -1.95 -35.17
C SER A 311 0.30 -3.28 -34.80
N LYS A 312 0.39 -4.14 -35.79
CA LYS A 312 1.28 -5.28 -35.82
C LYS A 312 2.57 -4.94 -35.05
N TYR A 313 2.70 -5.48 -33.83
CA TYR A 313 4.01 -5.57 -33.21
C TYR A 313 4.76 -6.65 -33.98
N GLU A 314 5.59 -6.27 -34.89
CA GLU A 314 6.67 -7.11 -35.37
C GLU A 314 7.63 -7.32 -34.20
N ASP A 315 7.86 -8.59 -33.86
CA ASP A 315 8.92 -9.01 -32.98
C ASP A 315 10.25 -8.39 -33.44
N GLY A 316 10.91 -7.71 -32.55
CA GLY A 316 12.25 -7.21 -32.82
C GLY A 316 12.80 -6.32 -31.74
N GLY A 317 13.56 -6.89 -30.82
CA GLY A 317 14.42 -6.13 -29.94
C GLY A 317 14.85 -6.86 -28.67
N ASN A 318 15.87 -7.65 -28.79
CA ASN A 318 16.74 -8.08 -27.68
C ASN A 318 17.33 -6.82 -27.00
N TYR A 319 17.06 -6.68 -25.69
CA TYR A 319 17.93 -5.96 -24.77
C TYR A 319 18.04 -6.75 -23.47
#